data_4bfc54e5438cca2b0e4c24b1477ced6c
#
_entry.id   4bfc54e5438cca2b0e4c24b1477ced6c
#
_cell.length_a   1.000
_cell.length_b   1.000
_cell.length_c   1.000
_cell.angle_alpha   90.00
_cell.angle_beta   90.00
_cell.angle_gamma   90.00
#
_symmetry.space_group_name_H-M   'P 1'
#
loop_
_entity.id
_entity.type
_entity.pdbx_description
1 polymer ?
#
loop_
_entity_poly.entity_id
_entity_poly.type
_entity_poly.pdbx_seq_one_letter_code
_entity_poly.pdbx_strand_id
1 'polypeptide(L)'
;MSLKLNTKYLKDFINPDELAGIKSQVEAAAAALHNKSGLGNDFLGWMDLPTNYDKEEFARIKAAAEKIKKNSDILIVIGIGGSYLGARAAIELLKSPLYNNIKKDTPDIYYVGNSINPAYLNEIIALCDGKDFSVNVISKSGTTTEPALAFRIFKKMVEDKYGKEGAKDRIFATTDKARGTLKSLSDTEGYETFVIPDDVGGRFSVLTAVGLLPIAVAGCDIDALMKGAAKAQADFTADFDNNDCYKYAALRNILYRKGKSVEMLVSYDPSFVMMSEWYKQLFGESEGKDNKGIFPSSAVFSTDLHSMGQYIQDGARVLFETVVDIKKPKTDLFLEADAENLDGLNFLTNQNMSVVNRKAFEGTVLAHTEGGVPNIILELDDTTEENVGYMIYFFEKACAVSGYVLGVNPFNQPGVESYKSNMFALLGKPGYEGAKAALEAKLG
;
A
#
# COMPACT_ATOMS: atom_id res chain seq x y z
N MET A 1 0.30 -21.86 -6.45
CA MET A 1 -0.46 -20.79 -5.76
C MET A 1 0.50 -19.63 -5.61
N SER A 2 0.09 -18.44 -5.96
CA SER A 2 0.99 -17.26 -5.93
C SER A 2 1.35 -16.79 -4.51
N LEU A 3 0.46 -17.03 -3.54
CA LEU A 3 0.67 -16.73 -2.12
C LEU A 3 0.02 -17.85 -1.29
N LYS A 4 0.74 -18.34 -0.27
CA LYS A 4 0.31 -19.44 0.59
C LYS A 4 0.51 -19.11 2.07
N LEU A 5 -0.48 -19.42 2.88
CA LEU A 5 -0.41 -19.32 4.33
C LEU A 5 0.30 -20.54 4.94
N ASN A 6 1.33 -20.30 5.75
CA ASN A 6 2.01 -21.32 6.50
C ASN A 6 1.91 -21.00 8.00
N THR A 7 1.27 -21.90 8.75
CA THR A 7 0.95 -21.75 10.17
C THR A 7 1.84 -22.59 11.10
N LYS A 8 2.95 -23.11 10.56
CA LYS A 8 3.86 -24.02 11.29
C LYS A 8 4.29 -23.47 12.67
N TYR A 9 4.53 -22.16 12.73
CA TYR A 9 5.06 -21.47 13.91
C TYR A 9 3.97 -20.92 14.85
N LEU A 10 2.71 -21.34 14.66
CA LEU A 10 1.58 -20.98 15.52
C LEU A 10 1.12 -22.10 16.45
N LYS A 11 1.70 -23.29 16.38
CA LYS A 11 1.23 -24.49 17.08
C LYS A 11 1.10 -24.33 18.61
N ASP A 12 2.02 -23.56 19.20
CA ASP A 12 2.05 -23.31 20.64
C ASP A 12 1.20 -22.11 21.07
N PHE A 13 0.67 -21.36 20.11
CA PHE A 13 -0.10 -20.12 20.32
C PHE A 13 -1.58 -20.26 20.01
N ILE A 14 -1.92 -21.09 19.04
CA ILE A 14 -3.30 -21.32 18.58
C ILE A 14 -3.53 -22.81 18.45
N ASN A 15 -4.51 -23.32 19.19
CA ASN A 15 -4.91 -24.71 19.07
C ASN A 15 -5.99 -24.89 17.96
N PRO A 16 -6.19 -26.13 17.46
CA PRO A 16 -7.17 -26.40 16.42
C PRO A 16 -8.62 -26.03 16.79
N ASP A 17 -8.99 -26.15 18.07
CA ASP A 17 -10.35 -25.85 18.55
C ASP A 17 -10.63 -24.34 18.50
N GLU A 18 -9.63 -23.50 18.72
CA GLU A 18 -9.77 -22.04 18.59
C GLU A 18 -10.01 -21.64 17.13
N LEU A 19 -9.31 -22.28 16.18
CA LEU A 19 -9.53 -22.05 14.76
C LEU A 19 -10.91 -22.57 14.30
N ALA A 20 -11.32 -23.73 14.79
CA ALA A 20 -12.66 -24.27 14.54
C ALA A 20 -13.76 -23.38 15.15
N GLY A 21 -13.52 -22.85 16.37
CA GLY A 21 -14.45 -21.99 17.08
C GLY A 21 -14.73 -20.63 16.45
N ILE A 22 -13.76 -20.07 15.68
CA ILE A 22 -13.94 -18.78 14.98
C ILE A 22 -14.51 -18.97 13.56
N LYS A 23 -14.48 -20.17 13.01
CA LYS A 23 -14.86 -20.46 11.61
C LYS A 23 -16.21 -19.85 11.22
N SER A 24 -17.26 -20.10 12.02
CA SER A 24 -18.60 -19.58 11.72
C SER A 24 -18.68 -18.06 11.69
N GLN A 25 -17.86 -17.36 12.50
CA GLN A 25 -17.80 -15.89 12.50
C GLN A 25 -17.14 -15.37 11.21
N VAL A 26 -16.06 -16.03 10.75
CA VAL A 26 -15.38 -15.69 9.51
C VAL A 26 -16.28 -15.99 8.30
N GLU A 27 -16.97 -17.11 8.28
CA GLU A 27 -17.92 -17.44 7.22
C GLU A 27 -19.09 -16.45 7.16
N ALA A 28 -19.62 -16.01 8.31
CA ALA A 28 -20.64 -14.97 8.38
C ALA A 28 -20.12 -13.62 7.87
N ALA A 29 -18.90 -13.23 8.25
CA ALA A 29 -18.24 -12.02 7.76
C ALA A 29 -18.00 -12.06 6.24
N ALA A 30 -17.52 -13.19 5.73
CA ALA A 30 -17.34 -13.42 4.30
C ALA A 30 -18.67 -13.37 3.54
N ALA A 31 -19.72 -14.00 4.09
CA ALA A 31 -21.06 -13.94 3.50
C ALA A 31 -21.62 -12.51 3.47
N ALA A 32 -21.46 -11.74 4.55
CA ALA A 32 -21.86 -10.33 4.59
C ALA A 32 -21.12 -9.48 3.55
N LEU A 33 -19.85 -9.76 3.32
CA LEU A 33 -19.02 -9.11 2.29
C LEU A 33 -19.54 -9.47 0.88
N HIS A 34 -19.71 -10.75 0.58
CA HIS A 34 -20.14 -11.23 -0.73
C HIS A 34 -21.59 -10.82 -1.07
N ASN A 35 -22.50 -10.86 -0.09
CA ASN A 35 -23.88 -10.46 -0.25
C ASN A 35 -24.07 -8.94 -0.18
N LYS A 36 -22.98 -8.17 0.02
CA LYS A 36 -23.02 -6.71 0.16
C LYS A 36 -23.99 -6.25 1.23
N SER A 37 -24.10 -7.00 2.35
CA SER A 37 -25.04 -6.74 3.45
C SER A 37 -24.39 -6.22 4.73
N GLY A 38 -23.06 -6.12 4.76
CA GLY A 38 -22.30 -5.62 5.91
C GLY A 38 -22.21 -4.10 5.96
N LEU A 39 -21.65 -3.56 7.06
CA LEU A 39 -21.43 -2.14 7.24
C LEU A 39 -20.48 -1.59 6.15
N GLY A 40 -20.82 -0.44 5.55
CA GLY A 40 -20.05 0.18 4.49
C GLY A 40 -20.13 -0.52 3.13
N ASN A 41 -21.22 -1.24 2.88
CA ASN A 41 -21.47 -1.99 1.65
C ASN A 41 -21.55 -1.12 0.38
N ASP A 42 -21.64 0.18 0.51
CA ASP A 42 -21.51 1.18 -0.56
C ASP A 42 -20.06 1.39 -1.06
N PHE A 43 -19.07 0.77 -0.39
CA PHE A 43 -17.65 0.85 -0.74
C PHE A 43 -17.05 -0.51 -1.13
N LEU A 44 -17.78 -1.34 -1.85
CA LEU A 44 -17.36 -2.70 -2.23
C LEU A 44 -17.03 -2.87 -3.72
N GLY A 45 -16.87 -1.79 -4.49
CA GLY A 45 -16.52 -1.85 -5.91
C GLY A 45 -15.16 -2.53 -6.18
N TRP A 46 -14.23 -2.43 -5.24
CA TRP A 46 -12.93 -3.09 -5.33
C TRP A 46 -13.01 -4.63 -5.43
N MET A 47 -14.07 -5.24 -4.89
CA MET A 47 -14.23 -6.70 -4.90
C MET A 47 -14.37 -7.28 -6.30
N ASP A 48 -15.12 -6.60 -7.16
CA ASP A 48 -15.40 -7.06 -8.52
C ASP A 48 -14.43 -6.48 -9.55
N LEU A 49 -13.66 -5.46 -9.14
CA LEU A 49 -12.75 -4.69 -10.00
C LEU A 49 -11.76 -5.56 -10.80
N PRO A 50 -11.12 -6.62 -10.25
CA PRO A 50 -10.15 -7.40 -11.01
C PRO A 50 -10.69 -8.02 -12.30
N THR A 51 -11.99 -8.31 -12.37
CA THR A 51 -12.64 -8.91 -13.54
C THR A 51 -13.63 -7.96 -14.24
N ASN A 52 -14.17 -6.97 -13.51
CA ASN A 52 -15.22 -6.07 -13.99
C ASN A 52 -14.77 -4.60 -14.03
N TYR A 53 -13.53 -4.34 -14.49
CA TYR A 53 -13.07 -2.98 -14.72
C TYR A 53 -13.46 -2.44 -16.09
N ASP A 54 -13.50 -1.12 -16.26
CA ASP A 54 -13.76 -0.44 -17.53
C ASP A 54 -12.57 -0.67 -18.49
N LYS A 55 -12.83 -1.45 -19.54
CA LYS A 55 -11.81 -1.84 -20.52
C LYS A 55 -11.38 -0.69 -21.42
N GLU A 56 -12.25 0.29 -21.66
CA GLU A 56 -11.93 1.47 -22.46
C GLU A 56 -11.04 2.42 -21.65
N GLU A 57 -11.40 2.66 -20.40
CA GLU A 57 -10.54 3.43 -19.49
C GLU A 57 -9.18 2.76 -19.28
N PHE A 58 -9.14 1.45 -19.12
CA PHE A 58 -7.91 0.69 -18.98
C PHE A 58 -6.99 0.84 -20.23
N ALA A 59 -7.58 0.80 -21.42
CA ALA A 59 -6.84 1.06 -22.66
C ALA A 59 -6.32 2.52 -22.72
N ARG A 60 -7.10 3.48 -22.26
CA ARG A 60 -6.70 4.90 -22.14
C ARG A 60 -5.57 5.08 -21.14
N ILE A 61 -5.59 4.37 -19.99
CA ILE A 61 -4.49 4.38 -19.01
C ILE A 61 -3.18 3.95 -19.68
N LYS A 62 -3.19 2.86 -20.46
CA LYS A 62 -2.01 2.40 -21.20
C LYS A 62 -1.54 3.43 -22.22
N ALA A 63 -2.45 4.03 -22.97
CA ALA A 63 -2.12 5.06 -23.95
C ALA A 63 -1.54 6.33 -23.30
N ALA A 64 -2.11 6.78 -22.17
CA ALA A 64 -1.57 7.90 -21.40
C ALA A 64 -0.19 7.59 -20.82
N ALA A 65 0.02 6.36 -20.30
CA ALA A 65 1.33 5.94 -19.82
C ALA A 65 2.39 6.00 -20.92
N GLU A 66 2.10 5.51 -22.14
CA GLU A 66 3.01 5.61 -23.28
C GLU A 66 3.27 7.07 -23.70
N LYS A 67 2.24 7.92 -23.65
CA LYS A 67 2.39 9.37 -23.91
C LYS A 67 3.33 10.02 -22.90
N ILE A 68 3.17 9.73 -21.60
CA ILE A 68 4.03 10.24 -20.54
C ILE A 68 5.47 9.75 -20.70
N LYS A 69 5.69 8.47 -20.93
CA LYS A 69 7.03 7.90 -21.19
C LYS A 69 7.75 8.58 -22.35
N LYS A 70 7.02 8.90 -23.42
CA LYS A 70 7.59 9.54 -24.61
C LYS A 70 7.93 11.02 -24.39
N ASN A 71 7.19 11.71 -23.54
CA ASN A 71 7.20 13.17 -23.45
C ASN A 71 7.91 13.69 -22.21
N SER A 72 8.28 12.83 -21.27
CA SER A 72 8.73 13.28 -19.94
C SER A 72 9.90 12.49 -19.41
N ASP A 73 10.84 13.19 -18.81
CA ASP A 73 11.92 12.63 -17.98
C ASP A 73 11.42 12.33 -16.57
N ILE A 74 10.37 13.04 -16.13
CA ILE A 74 9.80 12.96 -14.80
C ILE A 74 8.28 12.87 -14.86
N LEU A 75 7.69 11.97 -14.06
CA LEU A 75 6.28 12.00 -13.68
C LEU A 75 6.17 12.48 -12.23
N ILE A 76 5.43 13.57 -12.01
CA ILE A 76 5.03 14.02 -10.68
C ILE A 76 3.66 13.45 -10.35
N VAL A 77 3.59 12.57 -9.37
CA VAL A 77 2.34 12.01 -8.84
C VAL A 77 1.93 12.83 -7.62
N ILE A 78 0.79 13.50 -7.71
CA ILE A 78 0.26 14.37 -6.65
C ILE A 78 -0.91 13.66 -5.97
N GLY A 79 -0.73 13.25 -4.71
CA GLY A 79 -1.76 12.56 -3.95
C GLY A 79 -1.33 12.31 -2.51
N ILE A 80 -2.30 11.96 -1.66
CA ILE A 80 -2.05 11.61 -0.25
C ILE A 80 -2.75 10.29 0.11
N GLY A 81 -2.18 9.55 1.06
CA GLY A 81 -2.73 8.27 1.50
C GLY A 81 -2.88 7.29 0.34
N GLY A 82 -4.09 6.74 0.16
CA GLY A 82 -4.39 5.78 -0.90
C GLY A 82 -4.17 6.31 -2.32
N SER A 83 -4.13 7.63 -2.49
CA SER A 83 -3.88 8.23 -3.81
C SER A 83 -2.43 8.13 -4.28
N TYR A 84 -1.48 7.68 -3.43
CA TYR A 84 -0.09 7.46 -3.87
C TYR A 84 0.55 6.19 -3.30
N LEU A 85 0.17 5.77 -2.07
CA LEU A 85 0.86 4.68 -1.37
C LEU A 85 0.84 3.37 -2.15
N GLY A 86 -0.32 2.98 -2.68
CA GLY A 86 -0.46 1.72 -3.40
C GLY A 86 0.36 1.68 -4.70
N ALA A 87 0.35 2.78 -5.46
CA ALA A 87 1.16 2.92 -6.66
C ALA A 87 2.66 2.84 -6.35
N ARG A 88 3.12 3.58 -5.35
CA ARG A 88 4.50 3.59 -4.91
C ARG A 88 4.94 2.21 -4.41
N ALA A 89 4.10 1.57 -3.60
CA ALA A 89 4.34 0.22 -3.09
C ALA A 89 4.55 -0.80 -4.23
N ALA A 90 3.66 -0.79 -5.21
CA ALA A 90 3.77 -1.68 -6.36
C ALA A 90 5.03 -1.38 -7.19
N ILE A 91 5.33 -0.12 -7.47
CA ILE A 91 6.49 0.28 -8.28
C ILE A 91 7.81 -0.11 -7.59
N GLU A 92 7.97 0.22 -6.30
CA GLU A 92 9.20 -0.10 -5.58
C GLU A 92 9.38 -1.62 -5.42
N LEU A 93 8.29 -2.37 -5.17
CA LEU A 93 8.34 -3.82 -5.08
C LEU A 93 8.59 -4.49 -6.44
N LEU A 94 7.95 -4.05 -7.52
CA LEU A 94 8.08 -4.65 -8.85
C LEU A 94 9.40 -4.28 -9.54
N LYS A 95 9.85 -3.04 -9.38
CA LYS A 95 11.07 -2.53 -10.01
C LYS A 95 12.23 -2.47 -9.02
N SER A 96 12.28 -1.45 -8.19
CA SER A 96 13.37 -1.24 -7.22
C SER A 96 13.03 -0.11 -6.25
N PRO A 97 13.45 -0.16 -4.98
CA PRO A 97 13.44 1.02 -4.10
C PRO A 97 14.39 2.13 -4.60
N LEU A 98 15.31 1.79 -5.50
CA LEU A 98 16.23 2.73 -6.17
C LEU A 98 15.74 3.12 -7.56
N TYR A 99 14.43 3.00 -7.85
CA TYR A 99 13.84 3.17 -9.18
C TYR A 99 14.32 4.44 -9.90
N ASN A 100 14.36 5.59 -9.22
CA ASN A 100 14.79 6.85 -9.80
C ASN A 100 16.31 6.97 -10.01
N ASN A 101 17.12 6.07 -9.45
CA ASN A 101 18.57 6.11 -9.53
C ASN A 101 19.18 5.10 -10.51
N ILE A 102 18.41 4.09 -10.93
CA ILE A 102 18.86 3.09 -11.89
C ILE A 102 18.65 3.56 -13.33
N LYS A 103 19.51 3.08 -14.24
CA LYS A 103 19.34 3.34 -15.68
C LYS A 103 18.09 2.61 -16.18
N LYS A 104 17.21 3.33 -16.85
CA LYS A 104 15.94 2.83 -17.40
C LYS A 104 15.49 3.69 -18.57
N ASP A 105 14.46 3.26 -19.27
CA ASP A 105 13.83 3.95 -20.41
C ASP A 105 12.46 4.58 -20.03
N THR A 106 12.15 4.59 -18.75
CA THR A 106 10.92 5.17 -18.19
C THR A 106 11.25 6.41 -17.35
N PRO A 107 10.31 7.36 -17.20
CA PRO A 107 10.52 8.55 -16.39
C PRO A 107 10.85 8.25 -14.92
N ASP A 108 11.59 9.14 -14.28
CA ASP A 108 11.66 9.18 -12.82
C ASP A 108 10.27 9.51 -12.27
N ILE A 109 9.90 8.91 -11.15
CA ILE A 109 8.59 9.14 -10.53
C ILE A 109 8.80 9.72 -9.13
N TYR A 110 8.27 10.93 -8.92
CA TYR A 110 8.30 11.59 -7.62
C TYR A 110 6.87 11.81 -7.10
N TYR A 111 6.71 11.69 -5.78
CA TYR A 111 5.43 11.80 -5.10
C TYR A 111 5.40 13.07 -4.26
N VAL A 112 4.40 13.91 -4.48
CA VAL A 112 4.18 15.17 -3.74
C VAL A 112 2.71 15.30 -3.34
N GLY A 113 2.41 16.27 -2.47
CA GLY A 113 1.05 16.41 -1.93
C GLY A 113 0.71 15.31 -0.90
N ASN A 114 1.71 14.53 -0.48
CA ASN A 114 1.66 13.60 0.64
C ASN A 114 2.27 14.21 1.91
N SER A 115 2.77 15.41 1.82
CA SER A 115 3.32 16.24 2.89
C SER A 115 3.14 17.72 2.56
N ILE A 116 3.07 18.57 3.57
CA ILE A 116 3.10 20.03 3.45
C ILE A 116 4.46 20.62 3.86
N ASN A 117 5.50 19.77 3.96
CA ASN A 117 6.84 20.22 4.27
C ASN A 117 7.44 20.96 3.06
N PRO A 118 7.79 22.26 3.20
CA PRO A 118 8.26 23.07 2.08
C PRO A 118 9.66 22.66 1.58
N ALA A 119 10.54 22.13 2.42
CA ALA A 119 11.90 21.75 2.03
C ALA A 119 11.85 20.60 1.00
N TYR A 120 11.12 19.52 1.30
CA TYR A 120 10.94 18.40 0.37
C TYR A 120 10.32 18.83 -0.95
N LEU A 121 9.30 19.70 -0.90
CA LEU A 121 8.64 20.20 -2.12
C LEU A 121 9.61 21.02 -2.98
N ASN A 122 10.44 21.88 -2.37
CA ASN A 122 11.46 22.65 -3.08
C ASN A 122 12.53 21.75 -3.72
N GLU A 123 12.92 20.65 -3.07
CA GLU A 123 13.86 19.68 -3.65
C GLU A 123 13.28 19.03 -4.91
N ILE A 124 12.00 18.63 -4.88
CA ILE A 124 11.35 18.06 -6.08
C ILE A 124 11.18 19.11 -7.19
N ILE A 125 10.88 20.36 -6.86
CA ILE A 125 10.84 21.47 -7.82
C ILE A 125 12.21 21.63 -8.50
N ALA A 126 13.30 21.61 -7.72
CA ALA A 126 14.66 21.72 -8.26
C ALA A 126 15.04 20.52 -9.16
N LEU A 127 14.57 19.32 -8.87
CA LEU A 127 14.76 18.14 -9.74
C LEU A 127 14.09 18.27 -11.10
N CYS A 128 13.04 19.09 -11.22
CA CYS A 128 12.35 19.36 -12.49
C CYS A 128 13.07 20.41 -13.37
N ASP A 129 14.08 21.11 -12.83
CA ASP A 129 14.81 22.13 -13.59
C ASP A 129 15.55 21.51 -14.78
N GLY A 130 15.39 22.08 -15.95
CA GLY A 130 15.99 21.61 -17.21
C GLY A 130 15.40 20.29 -17.76
N LYS A 131 14.47 19.62 -17.06
CA LYS A 131 13.87 18.35 -17.49
C LYS A 131 12.44 18.53 -17.96
N ASP A 132 12.01 17.65 -18.88
CA ASP A 132 10.60 17.55 -19.24
C ASP A 132 9.83 16.73 -18.22
N PHE A 133 8.65 17.22 -17.83
CA PHE A 133 7.86 16.53 -16.82
C PHE A 133 6.35 16.57 -17.12
N SER A 134 5.66 15.57 -16.65
CA SER A 134 4.20 15.47 -16.61
C SER A 134 3.70 15.35 -15.18
N VAL A 135 2.43 15.64 -14.96
CA VAL A 135 1.77 15.62 -13.66
C VAL A 135 0.58 14.67 -13.71
N ASN A 136 0.50 13.74 -12.78
CA ASN A 136 -0.71 12.98 -12.48
C ASN A 136 -1.26 13.43 -11.12
N VAL A 137 -2.31 14.26 -11.14
CA VAL A 137 -2.98 14.73 -9.91
C VAL A 137 -4.14 13.80 -9.58
N ILE A 138 -4.13 13.28 -8.35
CA ILE A 138 -5.05 12.24 -7.88
C ILE A 138 -5.81 12.77 -6.66
N SER A 139 -7.06 13.17 -6.88
CA SER A 139 -7.94 13.66 -5.81
C SER A 139 -9.39 13.55 -6.24
N LYS A 140 -10.23 12.84 -5.46
CA LYS A 140 -11.66 12.70 -5.78
C LYS A 140 -12.39 14.04 -5.72
N SER A 141 -12.24 14.79 -4.64
CA SER A 141 -12.87 16.11 -4.49
C SER A 141 -12.14 17.27 -5.14
N GLY A 142 -10.81 17.17 -5.25
CA GLY A 142 -9.92 18.27 -5.62
C GLY A 142 -9.68 19.30 -4.52
N THR A 143 -10.20 19.07 -3.31
CA THR A 143 -10.13 20.03 -2.19
C THR A 143 -9.32 19.54 -1.00
N THR A 144 -8.78 18.32 -1.05
CA THR A 144 -7.85 17.84 -0.03
C THR A 144 -6.64 18.77 -0.02
N THR A 145 -6.31 19.31 1.14
CA THR A 145 -5.39 20.45 1.27
C THR A 145 -4.02 20.18 0.69
N GLU A 146 -3.41 19.07 1.07
CA GLU A 146 -2.02 18.74 0.73
C GLU A 146 -1.83 18.57 -0.80
N PRO A 147 -2.61 17.74 -1.50
CA PRO A 147 -2.49 17.62 -2.95
C PRO A 147 -2.98 18.88 -3.69
N ALA A 148 -3.95 19.64 -3.15
CA ALA A 148 -4.40 20.88 -3.79
C ALA A 148 -3.32 21.96 -3.78
N LEU A 149 -2.54 22.08 -2.67
CA LEU A 149 -1.40 22.99 -2.59
C LEU A 149 -0.30 22.60 -3.57
N ALA A 150 0.08 21.33 -3.60
CA ALA A 150 1.08 20.82 -4.54
C ALA A 150 0.64 21.01 -5.98
N PHE A 151 -0.63 20.70 -6.30
CA PHE A 151 -1.15 20.85 -7.66
C PHE A 151 -1.17 22.31 -8.12
N ARG A 152 -1.51 23.25 -7.25
CA ARG A 152 -1.44 24.70 -7.57
C ARG A 152 -0.04 25.13 -8.03
N ILE A 153 1.00 24.57 -7.37
CA ILE A 153 2.40 24.88 -7.70
C ILE A 153 2.79 24.21 -9.03
N PHE A 154 2.61 22.89 -9.15
CA PHE A 154 3.04 22.17 -10.34
C PHE A 154 2.21 22.49 -11.59
N LYS A 155 0.91 22.80 -11.46
CA LYS A 155 0.10 23.33 -12.56
C LYS A 155 0.74 24.61 -13.13
N LYS A 156 1.09 25.56 -12.24
CA LYS A 156 1.74 26.80 -12.68
C LYS A 156 3.08 26.50 -13.37
N MET A 157 3.91 25.62 -12.84
CA MET A 157 5.19 25.24 -13.46
C MET A 157 5.00 24.63 -14.85
N VAL A 158 4.00 23.77 -15.04
CA VAL A 158 3.67 23.19 -16.35
C VAL A 158 3.22 24.29 -17.32
N GLU A 159 2.33 25.18 -16.88
CA GLU A 159 1.83 26.29 -17.71
C GLU A 159 2.94 27.31 -18.07
N ASP A 160 3.82 27.63 -17.12
CA ASP A 160 4.95 28.53 -17.37
C ASP A 160 5.95 27.93 -18.38
N LYS A 161 6.17 26.62 -18.35
CA LYS A 161 7.13 25.95 -19.25
C LYS A 161 6.57 25.61 -20.62
N TYR A 162 5.32 25.14 -20.70
CA TYR A 162 4.74 24.60 -21.93
C TYR A 162 3.57 25.41 -22.48
N GLY A 163 3.17 26.47 -21.79
CA GLY A 163 1.93 27.21 -22.09
C GLY A 163 0.68 26.41 -21.74
N LYS A 164 -0.50 27.06 -21.83
CA LYS A 164 -1.78 26.42 -21.53
C LYS A 164 -2.11 25.25 -22.47
N GLU A 165 -1.80 25.36 -23.73
CA GLU A 165 -2.05 24.29 -24.71
C GLU A 165 -1.14 23.09 -24.46
N GLY A 166 0.14 23.31 -24.15
CA GLY A 166 1.07 22.24 -23.81
C GLY A 166 0.74 21.57 -22.46
N ALA A 167 0.11 22.29 -21.54
CA ALA A 167 -0.33 21.75 -20.25
C ALA A 167 -1.40 20.64 -20.40
N LYS A 168 -2.26 20.71 -21.44
CA LYS A 168 -3.27 19.69 -21.74
C LYS A 168 -2.65 18.31 -22.00
N ASP A 169 -1.45 18.30 -22.55
CA ASP A 169 -0.74 17.08 -22.91
C ASP A 169 0.11 16.51 -21.77
N ARG A 170 0.24 17.24 -20.65
CA ARG A 170 1.15 16.92 -19.55
C ARG A 170 0.49 16.84 -18.19
N ILE A 171 -0.77 17.27 -18.06
CA ILE A 171 -1.55 17.13 -16.83
C ILE A 171 -2.63 16.07 -17.03
N PHE A 172 -2.57 15.05 -16.20
CA PHE A 172 -3.51 13.93 -16.14
C PHE A 172 -4.21 13.96 -14.78
N ALA A 173 -5.53 14.02 -14.77
CA ALA A 173 -6.28 14.11 -13.53
C ALA A 173 -7.04 12.81 -13.25
N THR A 174 -6.68 12.14 -12.17
CA THR A 174 -7.45 11.00 -11.66
C THR A 174 -8.39 11.51 -10.57
N THR A 175 -9.70 11.57 -10.88
CA THR A 175 -10.68 12.30 -10.06
C THR A 175 -12.08 11.67 -10.12
N ASP A 176 -13.07 12.33 -9.55
CA ASP A 176 -14.49 11.94 -9.66
C ASP A 176 -14.96 11.97 -11.12
N LYS A 177 -15.90 11.11 -11.46
CA LYS A 177 -16.45 11.01 -12.82
C LYS A 177 -17.18 12.29 -13.27
N ALA A 178 -17.87 12.97 -12.34
CA ALA A 178 -18.80 14.05 -12.67
C ALA A 178 -18.73 15.26 -11.73
N ARG A 179 -18.13 15.14 -10.56
CA ARG A 179 -18.22 16.13 -9.48
C ARG A 179 -16.83 16.53 -8.96
N GLY A 180 -16.80 17.64 -8.21
CA GLY A 180 -15.60 18.12 -7.55
C GLY A 180 -14.84 19.17 -8.34
N THR A 181 -14.02 19.95 -7.61
CA THR A 181 -13.30 21.07 -8.19
C THR A 181 -12.23 20.65 -9.19
N LEU A 182 -11.57 19.50 -8.96
CA LEU A 182 -10.58 18.98 -9.90
C LEU A 182 -11.23 18.53 -11.21
N LYS A 183 -12.41 17.87 -11.14
CA LYS A 183 -13.15 17.49 -12.36
C LYS A 183 -13.58 18.73 -13.16
N SER A 184 -14.20 19.72 -12.52
CA SER A 184 -14.62 20.95 -13.18
C SER A 184 -13.45 21.71 -13.80
N LEU A 185 -12.31 21.79 -13.11
CA LEU A 185 -11.09 22.39 -13.64
C LEU A 185 -10.57 21.62 -14.85
N SER A 186 -10.51 20.28 -14.76
CA SER A 186 -10.00 19.44 -15.85
C SER A 186 -10.86 19.56 -17.11
N ASP A 187 -12.17 19.61 -16.95
CA ASP A 187 -13.09 19.82 -18.09
C ASP A 187 -12.91 21.20 -18.74
N THR A 188 -12.70 22.24 -17.91
CA THR A 188 -12.49 23.61 -18.39
C THR A 188 -11.15 23.76 -19.14
N GLU A 189 -10.09 23.18 -18.58
CA GLU A 189 -8.74 23.32 -19.14
C GLU A 189 -8.42 22.24 -20.21
N GLY A 190 -9.27 21.20 -20.35
CA GLY A 190 -9.11 20.13 -21.33
C GLY A 190 -8.06 19.08 -20.92
N TYR A 191 -7.87 18.83 -19.62
CA TYR A 191 -6.97 17.77 -19.14
C TYR A 191 -7.58 16.39 -19.34
N GLU A 192 -6.76 15.40 -19.64
CA GLU A 192 -7.22 14.01 -19.69
C GLU A 192 -7.58 13.53 -18.28
N THR A 193 -8.77 12.93 -18.14
CA THR A 193 -9.29 12.48 -16.84
C THR A 193 -9.47 10.98 -16.77
N PHE A 194 -9.20 10.41 -15.58
CA PHE A 194 -9.45 9.02 -15.20
C PHE A 194 -10.32 8.99 -13.96
N VAL A 195 -11.13 7.95 -13.82
CA VAL A 195 -12.16 7.89 -12.79
C VAL A 195 -11.66 7.24 -11.52
N ILE A 196 -11.92 7.90 -10.38
CA ILE A 196 -11.92 7.25 -9.07
C ILE A 196 -13.35 6.76 -8.83
N PRO A 197 -13.61 5.45 -8.80
CA PRO A 197 -14.96 4.93 -8.61
C PRO A 197 -15.56 5.39 -7.27
N ASP A 198 -16.88 5.66 -7.28
CA ASP A 198 -17.57 6.13 -6.08
C ASP A 198 -17.61 5.09 -4.96
N ASP A 199 -17.65 3.84 -5.35
CA ASP A 199 -17.76 2.65 -4.49
C ASP A 199 -16.40 2.03 -4.14
N VAL A 200 -15.27 2.75 -4.36
CA VAL A 200 -13.93 2.31 -3.96
C VAL A 200 -13.29 3.32 -3.03
N GLY A 201 -12.98 2.89 -1.81
CA GLY A 201 -12.25 3.69 -0.84
C GLY A 201 -10.77 3.88 -1.21
N GLY A 202 -10.15 4.99 -0.77
CA GLY A 202 -8.77 5.33 -1.17
C GLY A 202 -7.74 4.22 -0.90
N ARG A 203 -7.80 3.56 0.25
CA ARG A 203 -6.86 2.48 0.61
C ARG A 203 -7.10 1.15 -0.14
N PHE A 204 -8.25 1.01 -0.84
CA PHE A 204 -8.60 -0.11 -1.70
C PHE A 204 -8.48 0.23 -3.20
N SER A 205 -7.82 1.33 -3.56
CA SER A 205 -7.88 1.87 -4.92
C SER A 205 -6.66 1.53 -5.81
N VAL A 206 -5.74 0.69 -5.36
CA VAL A 206 -4.51 0.37 -6.12
C VAL A 206 -4.81 -0.16 -7.52
N LEU A 207 -5.85 -1.00 -7.65
CA LEU A 207 -6.24 -1.62 -8.91
C LEU A 207 -7.22 -0.77 -9.74
N THR A 208 -7.41 0.51 -9.39
CA THR A 208 -8.09 1.53 -10.21
C THR A 208 -7.08 2.39 -10.97
N ALA A 209 -7.54 3.36 -11.74
CA ALA A 209 -6.69 4.36 -12.39
C ALA A 209 -5.73 5.06 -11.40
N VAL A 210 -6.09 5.14 -10.11
CA VAL A 210 -5.26 5.71 -9.04
C VAL A 210 -3.88 5.04 -8.97
N GLY A 211 -3.84 3.71 -8.98
CA GLY A 211 -2.59 2.96 -8.96
C GLY A 211 -2.09 2.64 -10.36
N LEU A 212 -2.98 2.23 -11.26
CA LEU A 212 -2.61 1.65 -12.55
C LEU A 212 -1.87 2.63 -13.48
N LEU A 213 -2.22 3.93 -13.49
CA LEU A 213 -1.55 4.89 -14.36
C LEU A 213 -0.07 5.07 -13.98
N PRO A 214 0.31 5.43 -12.74
CA PRO A 214 1.73 5.55 -12.41
C PRO A 214 2.48 4.20 -12.47
N ILE A 215 1.82 3.07 -12.16
CA ILE A 215 2.41 1.72 -12.31
C ILE A 215 2.75 1.42 -13.77
N ALA A 216 1.84 1.75 -14.71
CA ALA A 216 2.08 1.59 -16.14
C ALA A 216 3.20 2.51 -16.66
N VAL A 217 3.27 3.77 -16.17
CA VAL A 217 4.36 4.70 -16.49
C VAL A 217 5.71 4.16 -16.01
N ALA A 218 5.77 3.47 -14.88
CA ALA A 218 6.96 2.80 -14.39
C ALA A 218 7.39 1.59 -15.26
N GLY A 219 6.63 1.25 -16.31
CA GLY A 219 6.90 0.12 -17.19
C GLY A 219 6.57 -1.24 -16.57
N CYS A 220 5.64 -1.29 -15.61
CA CYS A 220 5.10 -2.55 -15.10
C CYS A 220 3.93 -3.02 -15.98
N ASP A 221 3.78 -4.33 -16.09
CA ASP A 221 2.68 -4.96 -16.83
C ASP A 221 1.39 -4.94 -15.98
N ILE A 222 0.53 -3.95 -16.24
CA ILE A 222 -0.75 -3.83 -15.53
C ILE A 222 -1.79 -4.88 -15.94
N ASP A 223 -1.66 -5.51 -17.12
CA ASP A 223 -2.50 -6.65 -17.51
C ASP A 223 -2.16 -7.87 -16.64
N ALA A 224 -0.88 -8.15 -16.43
CA ALA A 224 -0.42 -9.22 -15.54
C ALA A 224 -0.81 -8.95 -14.08
N LEU A 225 -0.71 -7.69 -13.62
CA LEU A 225 -1.14 -7.29 -12.27
C LEU A 225 -2.64 -7.57 -12.06
N MET A 226 -3.49 -7.14 -13.00
CA MET A 226 -4.94 -7.39 -12.93
C MET A 226 -5.29 -8.87 -13.04
N LYS A 227 -4.55 -9.63 -13.86
CA LYS A 227 -4.70 -11.09 -13.97
C LYS A 227 -4.42 -11.79 -12.64
N GLY A 228 -3.37 -11.37 -11.92
CA GLY A 228 -3.05 -11.89 -10.60
C GLY A 228 -4.14 -11.61 -9.58
N ALA A 229 -4.66 -10.39 -9.56
CA ALA A 229 -5.78 -10.01 -8.71
C ALA A 229 -7.07 -10.79 -9.05
N ALA A 230 -7.37 -11.00 -10.33
CA ALA A 230 -8.52 -11.79 -10.77
C ALA A 230 -8.39 -13.27 -10.34
N LYS A 231 -7.19 -13.82 -10.39
CA LYS A 231 -6.91 -15.16 -9.88
C LYS A 231 -7.17 -15.23 -8.35
N ALA A 232 -6.70 -14.25 -7.58
CA ALA A 232 -6.97 -14.17 -6.15
C ALA A 232 -8.46 -14.03 -5.85
N GLN A 233 -9.17 -13.21 -6.61
CA GLN A 233 -10.63 -13.06 -6.50
C GLN A 233 -11.34 -14.42 -6.64
N ALA A 234 -10.94 -15.23 -7.62
CA ALA A 234 -11.50 -16.56 -7.85
C ALA A 234 -11.12 -17.54 -6.73
N ASP A 235 -9.84 -17.61 -6.36
CA ASP A 235 -9.34 -18.54 -5.35
C ASP A 235 -9.99 -18.30 -3.96
N PHE A 236 -10.26 -17.04 -3.61
CA PHE A 236 -10.84 -16.67 -2.31
C PHE A 236 -12.37 -16.69 -2.26
N THR A 237 -13.01 -17.36 -3.21
CA THR A 237 -14.42 -17.77 -3.11
C THR A 237 -14.60 -19.13 -2.43
N ALA A 238 -13.50 -19.89 -2.26
CA ALA A 238 -13.52 -21.20 -1.60
C ALA A 238 -14.02 -21.10 -0.15
N ASP A 239 -14.48 -22.23 0.38
CA ASP A 239 -14.87 -22.36 1.78
C ASP A 239 -13.67 -22.10 2.73
N PHE A 240 -13.97 -21.91 4.02
CA PHE A 240 -12.97 -21.58 5.03
C PHE A 240 -11.76 -22.56 5.04
N ASP A 241 -12.02 -23.86 4.92
CA ASP A 241 -10.96 -24.88 5.06
C ASP A 241 -9.97 -24.86 3.88
N ASN A 242 -10.35 -24.28 2.75
CA ASN A 242 -9.55 -24.18 1.53
C ASN A 242 -9.15 -22.72 1.22
N ASN A 243 -9.34 -21.78 2.15
CA ASN A 243 -9.18 -20.34 1.92
C ASN A 243 -8.14 -19.73 2.88
N ASP A 244 -6.94 -19.54 2.38
CA ASP A 244 -5.83 -18.97 3.16
C ASP A 244 -6.10 -17.50 3.57
N CYS A 245 -6.87 -16.74 2.79
CA CYS A 245 -7.29 -15.39 3.13
C CYS A 245 -8.20 -15.37 4.37
N TYR A 246 -9.18 -16.26 4.42
CA TYR A 246 -10.10 -16.39 5.57
C TYR A 246 -9.39 -16.92 6.82
N LYS A 247 -8.49 -17.87 6.64
CA LYS A 247 -7.66 -18.38 7.76
C LYS A 247 -6.75 -17.29 8.31
N TYR A 248 -6.14 -16.48 7.46
CA TYR A 248 -5.33 -15.34 7.92
C TYR A 248 -6.15 -14.35 8.74
N ALA A 249 -7.33 -13.96 8.27
CA ALA A 249 -8.24 -13.11 9.03
C ALA A 249 -8.65 -13.73 10.39
N ALA A 250 -8.89 -15.06 10.42
CA ALA A 250 -9.19 -15.81 11.64
C ALA A 250 -8.03 -15.75 12.63
N LEU A 251 -6.81 -16.08 12.19
CA LEU A 251 -5.61 -16.14 13.02
C LEU A 251 -5.32 -14.79 13.66
N ARG A 252 -5.41 -13.70 12.91
CA ARG A 252 -5.25 -12.32 13.41
C ARG A 252 -6.25 -12.05 14.56
N ASN A 253 -7.51 -12.34 14.35
CA ASN A 253 -8.55 -12.11 15.36
C ASN A 253 -8.39 -13.01 16.60
N ILE A 254 -7.94 -14.26 16.45
CA ILE A 254 -7.62 -15.13 17.60
C ILE A 254 -6.46 -14.52 18.39
N LEU A 255 -5.37 -14.13 17.74
CA LEU A 255 -4.22 -13.53 18.40
C LEU A 255 -4.58 -12.23 19.11
N TYR A 256 -5.41 -11.38 18.47
CA TYR A 256 -5.92 -10.16 19.11
C TYR A 256 -6.71 -10.45 20.40
N ARG A 257 -7.61 -11.45 20.38
CA ARG A 257 -8.38 -11.88 21.55
C ARG A 257 -7.49 -12.46 22.67
N LYS A 258 -6.29 -12.93 22.31
CA LYS A 258 -5.23 -13.39 23.24
C LYS A 258 -4.30 -12.26 23.71
N GLY A 259 -4.63 -11.01 23.43
CA GLY A 259 -3.87 -9.84 23.87
C GLY A 259 -2.70 -9.44 22.96
N LYS A 260 -2.59 -10.03 21.76
CA LYS A 260 -1.62 -9.62 20.75
C LYS A 260 -2.19 -8.45 19.97
N SER A 261 -1.97 -7.24 20.45
CA SER A 261 -2.57 -6.01 19.90
C SER A 261 -1.75 -5.33 18.84
N VAL A 262 -0.54 -5.83 18.55
CA VAL A 262 0.36 -5.28 17.51
C VAL A 262 0.68 -6.40 16.51
N GLU A 263 0.44 -6.13 15.23
CA GLU A 263 0.92 -6.97 14.14
C GLU A 263 2.10 -6.31 13.44
N MET A 264 3.21 -7.00 13.38
CA MET A 264 4.39 -6.55 12.66
C MET A 264 4.50 -7.29 11.34
N LEU A 265 4.24 -6.56 10.24
CA LEU A 265 4.49 -7.09 8.89
C LEU A 265 5.99 -7.05 8.61
N VAL A 266 6.57 -8.22 8.36
CA VAL A 266 8.01 -8.39 8.19
C VAL A 266 8.32 -8.87 6.78
N SER A 267 9.37 -8.33 6.19
CA SER A 267 9.99 -8.89 4.97
C SER A 267 11.51 -8.86 5.08
N TYR A 268 12.17 -9.75 4.37
CA TYR A 268 13.64 -9.80 4.21
C TYR A 268 14.11 -9.16 2.89
N ASP A 269 13.21 -8.45 2.21
CA ASP A 269 13.48 -7.70 0.98
C ASP A 269 13.25 -6.21 1.21
N PRO A 270 14.27 -5.34 1.11
CA PRO A 270 14.12 -3.89 1.26
C PRO A 270 13.13 -3.25 0.28
N SER A 271 12.85 -3.89 -0.86
CA SER A 271 11.84 -3.39 -1.79
C SER A 271 10.41 -3.46 -1.24
N PHE A 272 10.20 -4.17 -0.13
CA PHE A 272 8.90 -4.34 0.52
C PHE A 272 8.51 -3.17 1.45
N VAL A 273 9.40 -2.22 1.71
CA VAL A 273 9.15 -1.09 2.64
C VAL A 273 7.84 -0.37 2.33
N MET A 274 7.66 0.06 1.08
CA MET A 274 6.45 0.81 0.72
C MET A 274 5.19 -0.05 0.65
N MET A 275 5.32 -1.36 0.42
CA MET A 275 4.21 -2.29 0.55
C MET A 275 3.75 -2.39 2.02
N SER A 276 4.68 -2.36 2.96
CA SER A 276 4.36 -2.30 4.39
C SER A 276 3.68 -0.98 4.77
N GLU A 277 4.05 0.16 4.16
CA GLU A 277 3.36 1.44 4.38
C GLU A 277 1.92 1.41 3.86
N TRP A 278 1.69 0.84 2.66
CA TRP A 278 0.33 0.62 2.16
C TRP A 278 -0.48 -0.32 3.06
N TYR A 279 0.13 -1.41 3.52
CA TYR A 279 -0.48 -2.35 4.47
C TYR A 279 -0.91 -1.65 5.77
N LYS A 280 -0.05 -0.78 6.33
CA LYS A 280 -0.37 -0.01 7.54
C LYS A 280 -1.57 0.89 7.34
N GLN A 281 -1.69 1.56 6.19
CA GLN A 281 -2.88 2.33 5.87
C GLN A 281 -4.09 1.43 5.71
N LEU A 282 -3.98 0.34 4.94
CA LEU A 282 -5.09 -0.58 4.70
C LEU A 282 -5.70 -1.10 6.00
N PHE A 283 -4.89 -1.69 6.87
CA PHE A 283 -5.38 -2.28 8.11
C PHE A 283 -5.66 -1.23 9.20
N GLY A 284 -4.80 -0.22 9.35
CA GLY A 284 -4.95 0.82 10.37
C GLY A 284 -6.25 1.62 10.22
N GLU A 285 -6.54 2.10 9.02
CA GLU A 285 -7.79 2.83 8.76
C GLU A 285 -9.03 1.91 8.75
N SER A 286 -8.87 0.62 8.45
CA SER A 286 -10.00 -0.30 8.37
C SER A 286 -10.39 -0.87 9.72
N GLU A 287 -9.44 -1.20 10.59
CA GLU A 287 -9.69 -1.90 11.86
C GLU A 287 -9.61 -0.99 13.09
N GLY A 288 -8.82 0.11 13.03
CA GLY A 288 -8.62 1.04 14.15
C GLY A 288 -9.84 1.90 14.44
N LYS A 289 -10.91 1.32 14.99
CA LYS A 289 -12.20 1.95 15.25
C LYS A 289 -12.83 1.46 16.56
N ASP A 290 -13.71 2.26 17.13
CA ASP A 290 -14.47 1.89 18.35
C ASP A 290 -13.57 1.44 19.51
N ASN A 291 -12.37 2.03 19.64
CA ASN A 291 -11.32 1.64 20.60
C ASN A 291 -10.87 0.16 20.45
N LYS A 292 -10.98 -0.39 19.26
CA LYS A 292 -10.55 -1.74 18.87
C LYS A 292 -9.50 -1.67 17.75
N GLY A 293 -8.97 -2.81 17.42
CA GLY A 293 -8.10 -3.02 16.26
C GLY A 293 -6.69 -3.44 16.64
N ILE A 294 -6.07 -4.18 15.73
CA ILE A 294 -4.67 -4.55 15.79
C ILE A 294 -3.87 -3.37 15.24
N PHE A 295 -2.89 -2.88 15.99
CA PHE A 295 -2.01 -1.81 15.51
C PHE A 295 -1.03 -2.37 14.46
N PRO A 296 -1.10 -1.91 13.20
CA PRO A 296 -0.23 -2.40 12.16
C PRO A 296 1.14 -1.72 12.24
N SER A 297 2.17 -2.51 12.40
CA SER A 297 3.57 -2.11 12.38
C SER A 297 4.31 -2.82 11.25
N SER A 298 5.59 -2.51 11.04
CA SER A 298 6.40 -3.22 10.06
C SER A 298 7.87 -3.21 10.43
N ALA A 299 8.61 -4.19 9.88
CA ALA A 299 10.06 -4.26 9.94
C ALA A 299 10.63 -4.86 8.66
N VAL A 300 11.84 -4.45 8.30
CA VAL A 300 12.62 -5.07 7.22
C VAL A 300 13.88 -5.71 7.83
N PHE A 301 13.90 -7.01 7.87
CA PHE A 301 15.05 -7.77 8.36
C PHE A 301 16.07 -8.00 7.24
N SER A 302 17.38 -8.05 7.51
CA SER A 302 18.09 -8.00 8.80
C SER A 302 18.21 -6.61 9.43
N THR A 303 17.94 -5.52 8.67
CA THR A 303 18.15 -4.14 9.15
C THR A 303 17.52 -3.92 10.52
N ASP A 304 16.24 -4.21 10.68
CA ASP A 304 15.51 -3.97 11.92
C ASP A 304 15.74 -5.02 13.03
N LEU A 305 16.46 -6.09 12.76
CA LEU A 305 17.00 -6.94 13.83
C LEU A 305 18.02 -6.17 14.68
N HIS A 306 18.73 -5.21 14.08
CA HIS A 306 19.70 -4.34 14.77
C HIS A 306 19.05 -3.11 15.44
N SER A 307 17.73 -2.96 15.37
CA SER A 307 16.97 -1.90 16.03
C SER A 307 15.87 -2.44 16.92
N MET A 308 15.00 -3.32 16.39
CA MET A 308 13.82 -3.85 17.06
C MET A 308 13.99 -5.29 17.57
N GLY A 309 15.06 -6.00 17.12
CA GLY A 309 15.24 -7.43 17.46
C GLY A 309 15.28 -7.69 18.95
N GLN A 310 15.91 -6.84 19.77
CA GLN A 310 15.89 -6.97 21.21
C GLN A 310 14.47 -6.89 21.81
N TYR A 311 13.67 -5.92 21.35
CA TYR A 311 12.30 -5.76 21.84
C TYR A 311 11.42 -6.95 21.43
N ILE A 312 11.55 -7.40 20.17
CA ILE A 312 10.79 -8.55 19.67
C ILE A 312 11.14 -9.79 20.48
N GLN A 313 12.44 -10.07 20.72
CA GLN A 313 12.90 -11.26 21.41
C GLN A 313 12.59 -11.26 22.92
N ASP A 314 12.68 -10.11 23.60
CA ASP A 314 12.69 -10.03 25.07
C ASP A 314 11.81 -8.92 25.66
N GLY A 315 11.05 -8.16 24.82
CA GLY A 315 10.14 -7.12 25.27
C GLY A 315 8.75 -7.65 25.66
N ALA A 316 7.77 -6.74 25.73
CA ALA A 316 6.39 -7.10 26.07
C ALA A 316 5.75 -8.04 25.01
N ARG A 317 5.04 -9.07 25.48
CA ARG A 317 4.43 -10.12 24.61
C ARG A 317 3.12 -9.67 23.96
N VAL A 318 3.04 -8.42 23.48
CA VAL A 318 1.83 -7.82 22.88
C VAL A 318 1.77 -7.93 21.36
N LEU A 319 2.86 -8.37 20.72
CA LEU A 319 2.96 -8.43 19.26
C LEU A 319 2.96 -9.87 18.71
N PHE A 320 2.63 -9.99 17.46
CA PHE A 320 2.90 -11.15 16.60
C PHE A 320 3.46 -10.66 15.26
N GLU A 321 4.14 -11.53 14.56
CA GLU A 321 4.71 -11.25 13.24
C GLU A 321 3.90 -11.91 12.13
N THR A 322 3.72 -11.19 11.03
CA THR A 322 3.31 -11.72 9.73
C THR A 322 4.49 -11.54 8.78
N VAL A 323 5.18 -12.62 8.47
CA VAL A 323 6.39 -12.59 7.64
C VAL A 323 6.03 -12.92 6.20
N VAL A 324 6.30 -11.99 5.27
CA VAL A 324 6.19 -12.23 3.83
C VAL A 324 7.50 -12.83 3.35
N ASP A 325 7.47 -14.14 3.11
CA ASP A 325 8.61 -14.93 2.67
C ASP A 325 8.63 -15.03 1.14
N ILE A 326 9.41 -14.18 0.48
CA ILE A 326 9.61 -14.19 -0.96
C ILE A 326 10.59 -15.33 -1.29
N LYS A 327 10.08 -16.39 -1.95
CA LYS A 327 10.85 -17.62 -2.20
C LYS A 327 11.97 -17.44 -3.21
N LYS A 328 11.72 -16.62 -4.24
CA LYS A 328 12.66 -16.42 -5.34
C LYS A 328 13.02 -14.94 -5.44
N PRO A 329 14.27 -14.56 -5.17
CA PRO A 329 14.72 -13.18 -5.35
C PRO A 329 14.77 -12.80 -6.83
N LYS A 330 14.69 -11.51 -7.15
CA LYS A 330 14.82 -11.00 -8.53
C LYS A 330 16.20 -11.25 -9.12
N THR A 331 17.22 -11.11 -8.31
CA THR A 331 18.64 -11.31 -8.65
C THR A 331 19.35 -11.94 -7.48
N ASP A 332 20.53 -12.49 -7.71
CA ASP A 332 21.33 -13.08 -6.65
C ASP A 332 22.81 -12.69 -6.80
N LEU A 333 23.58 -12.86 -5.76
CA LEU A 333 25.03 -12.65 -5.73
C LEU A 333 25.71 -13.94 -5.23
N PHE A 334 26.74 -14.35 -5.92
CA PHE A 334 27.57 -15.47 -5.51
C PHE A 334 28.71 -14.98 -4.62
N LEU A 335 28.95 -15.67 -3.50
CA LEU A 335 29.99 -15.30 -2.53
C LEU A 335 31.31 -15.97 -2.89
N GLU A 336 32.32 -15.15 -3.14
CA GLU A 336 33.68 -15.61 -3.41
C GLU A 336 34.52 -15.68 -2.12
N ALA A 337 35.63 -16.43 -2.13
CA ALA A 337 36.54 -16.50 -1.00
C ALA A 337 37.40 -15.25 -0.92
N ASP A 338 37.59 -14.73 0.32
CA ASP A 338 38.66 -13.77 0.62
C ASP A 338 39.96 -14.51 0.95
N ALA A 339 41.05 -14.08 0.36
CA ALA A 339 42.35 -14.77 0.51
C ALA A 339 42.89 -14.76 1.97
N GLU A 340 42.60 -13.71 2.72
CA GLU A 340 43.05 -13.52 4.10
C GLU A 340 42.05 -13.99 5.16
N ASN A 341 40.76 -14.07 4.77
CA ASN A 341 39.64 -14.47 5.65
C ASN A 341 39.59 -13.71 6.99
N LEU A 342 39.89 -12.42 6.96
CA LEU A 342 39.99 -11.60 8.18
C LEU A 342 38.65 -11.46 8.90
N ASP A 343 37.56 -11.50 8.17
CA ASP A 343 36.20 -11.46 8.68
C ASP A 343 35.67 -12.83 9.14
N GLY A 344 36.39 -13.91 8.85
CA GLY A 344 36.00 -15.27 9.17
C GLY A 344 34.83 -15.83 8.35
N LEU A 345 34.45 -15.18 7.24
CA LEU A 345 33.24 -15.51 6.47
C LEU A 345 33.46 -16.50 5.33
N ASN A 346 34.68 -17.03 5.14
CA ASN A 346 34.93 -18.01 4.07
C ASN A 346 34.11 -19.31 4.18
N PHE A 347 33.49 -19.59 5.29
CA PHE A 347 32.53 -20.70 5.40
C PHE A 347 31.26 -20.48 4.57
N LEU A 348 30.98 -19.24 4.11
CA LEU A 348 29.86 -18.89 3.24
C LEU A 348 30.22 -18.98 1.74
N THR A 349 31.50 -19.21 1.40
CA THR A 349 31.92 -19.29 -0.02
C THR A 349 31.23 -20.40 -0.77
N ASN A 350 31.09 -20.21 -2.07
CA ASN A 350 30.36 -21.09 -2.95
C ASN A 350 28.84 -21.18 -2.66
N GLN A 351 28.30 -20.19 -1.98
CA GLN A 351 26.86 -20.03 -1.76
C GLN A 351 26.37 -18.72 -2.38
N ASN A 352 25.11 -18.68 -2.70
CA ASN A 352 24.42 -17.46 -3.07
C ASN A 352 24.02 -16.65 -1.83
N MET A 353 24.01 -15.32 -1.93
CA MET A 353 23.57 -14.44 -0.86
C MET A 353 22.11 -14.73 -0.43
N SER A 354 21.26 -15.15 -1.37
CA SER A 354 19.88 -15.58 -1.08
C SER A 354 19.81 -16.76 -0.09
N VAL A 355 20.79 -17.67 -0.11
CA VAL A 355 20.87 -18.78 0.87
C VAL A 355 21.15 -18.22 2.26
N VAL A 356 22.07 -17.25 2.37
CA VAL A 356 22.38 -16.61 3.65
C VAL A 356 21.15 -15.87 4.19
N ASN A 357 20.48 -15.08 3.34
CA ASN A 357 19.24 -14.38 3.70
C ASN A 357 18.14 -15.37 4.15
N ARG A 358 18.02 -16.51 3.45
CA ARG A 358 17.09 -17.59 3.84
C ARG A 358 17.42 -18.15 5.21
N LYS A 359 18.68 -18.35 5.54
CA LYS A 359 19.11 -18.86 6.86
C LYS A 359 18.91 -17.82 7.97
N ALA A 360 19.06 -16.53 7.66
CA ALA A 360 18.70 -15.46 8.57
C ALA A 360 17.20 -15.48 8.88
N PHE A 361 16.33 -15.62 7.88
CA PHE A 361 14.89 -15.80 8.08
C PHE A 361 14.59 -17.03 8.96
N GLU A 362 15.11 -18.20 8.63
CA GLU A 362 14.84 -19.45 9.36
C GLU A 362 15.28 -19.34 10.82
N GLY A 363 16.49 -18.82 11.07
CA GLY A 363 17.02 -18.64 12.43
C GLY A 363 16.21 -17.63 13.25
N THR A 364 15.81 -16.52 12.65
CA THR A 364 15.02 -15.47 13.32
C THR A 364 13.62 -15.98 13.69
N VAL A 365 12.91 -16.61 12.75
CA VAL A 365 11.56 -17.14 13.03
C VAL A 365 11.58 -18.18 14.15
N LEU A 366 12.59 -19.05 14.18
CA LEU A 366 12.77 -20.01 15.29
C LEU A 366 12.98 -19.29 16.62
N ALA A 367 13.93 -18.35 16.66
CA ALA A 367 14.25 -17.63 17.91
C ALA A 367 13.06 -16.82 18.44
N HIS A 368 12.36 -16.08 17.57
CA HIS A 368 11.19 -15.29 17.96
C HIS A 368 10.03 -16.19 18.43
N THR A 369 9.79 -17.32 17.75
CA THR A 369 8.75 -18.28 18.13
C THR A 369 9.05 -18.90 19.50
N GLU A 370 10.28 -19.35 19.74
CA GLU A 370 10.74 -19.87 21.04
C GLU A 370 10.69 -18.79 22.14
N GLY A 371 10.92 -17.53 21.77
CA GLY A 371 10.78 -16.36 22.64
C GLY A 371 9.33 -15.97 22.95
N GLY A 372 8.34 -16.66 22.44
CA GLY A 372 6.91 -16.42 22.72
C GLY A 372 6.25 -15.41 21.78
N VAL A 373 6.81 -15.18 20.60
CA VAL A 373 6.24 -14.33 19.53
C VAL A 373 5.60 -15.23 18.46
N PRO A 374 4.27 -15.18 18.27
CA PRO A 374 3.61 -15.94 17.22
C PRO A 374 4.06 -15.44 15.83
N ASN A 375 4.33 -16.36 14.91
CA ASN A 375 4.73 -16.06 13.54
C ASN A 375 3.75 -16.68 12.54
N ILE A 376 3.08 -15.81 11.75
CA ILE A 376 2.32 -16.19 10.56
C ILE A 376 3.25 -16.01 9.35
N ILE A 377 3.38 -17.02 8.51
CA ILE A 377 4.20 -16.91 7.31
C ILE A 377 3.30 -16.86 6.07
N LEU A 378 3.49 -15.83 5.25
CA LEU A 378 2.89 -15.69 3.93
C LEU A 378 3.97 -15.97 2.88
N GLU A 379 3.93 -17.16 2.31
CA GLU A 379 4.89 -17.59 1.28
C GLU A 379 4.48 -17.03 -0.08
N LEU A 380 5.28 -16.13 -0.64
CA LEU A 380 5.12 -15.55 -1.97
C LEU A 380 6.14 -16.18 -2.92
N ASP A 381 5.69 -16.73 -4.06
CA ASP A 381 6.59 -17.44 -4.96
C ASP A 381 7.71 -16.53 -5.51
N ASP A 382 7.35 -15.35 -5.98
CA ASP A 382 8.24 -14.28 -6.45
C ASP A 382 7.51 -12.92 -6.48
N THR A 383 8.18 -11.87 -6.95
CA THR A 383 7.63 -10.52 -7.07
C THR A 383 7.32 -10.14 -8.52
N THR A 384 6.75 -11.05 -9.30
CA THR A 384 6.15 -10.74 -10.61
C THR A 384 4.87 -9.93 -10.44
N GLU A 385 4.46 -9.21 -11.48
CA GLU A 385 3.22 -8.42 -11.49
C GLU A 385 2.00 -9.29 -11.15
N GLU A 386 1.93 -10.52 -11.66
CA GLU A 386 0.82 -11.44 -11.36
C GLU A 386 0.78 -11.80 -9.86
N ASN A 387 1.93 -12.11 -9.26
CA ASN A 387 2.00 -12.44 -7.84
C ASN A 387 1.76 -11.22 -6.93
N VAL A 388 2.21 -10.04 -7.33
CA VAL A 388 1.95 -8.79 -6.58
C VAL A 388 0.47 -8.40 -6.67
N GLY A 389 -0.16 -8.52 -7.82
CA GLY A 389 -1.61 -8.31 -7.97
C GLY A 389 -2.43 -9.29 -7.11
N TYR A 390 -2.02 -10.56 -7.06
CA TYR A 390 -2.62 -11.56 -6.17
C TYR A 390 -2.50 -11.17 -4.68
N MET A 391 -1.33 -10.73 -4.25
CA MET A 391 -1.06 -10.32 -2.87
C MET A 391 -1.84 -9.06 -2.48
N ILE A 392 -1.96 -8.08 -3.37
CA ILE A 392 -2.77 -6.87 -3.13
C ILE A 392 -4.22 -7.27 -2.82
N TYR A 393 -4.84 -8.07 -3.69
CA TYR A 393 -6.22 -8.51 -3.49
C TYR A 393 -6.39 -9.40 -2.24
N PHE A 394 -5.38 -10.23 -1.92
CA PHE A 394 -5.35 -11.02 -0.68
C PHE A 394 -5.45 -10.11 0.55
N PHE A 395 -4.63 -9.07 0.65
CA PHE A 395 -4.65 -8.18 1.79
C PHE A 395 -5.93 -7.34 1.86
N GLU A 396 -6.44 -6.85 0.74
CA GLU A 396 -7.71 -6.13 0.69
C GLU A 396 -8.87 -6.99 1.22
N LYS A 397 -8.98 -8.21 0.75
CA LYS A 397 -10.05 -9.13 1.16
C LYS A 397 -9.89 -9.61 2.61
N ALA A 398 -8.66 -9.95 3.01
CA ALA A 398 -8.37 -10.34 4.39
C ALA A 398 -8.69 -9.22 5.39
N CYS A 399 -8.35 -7.98 5.03
CA CYS A 399 -8.65 -6.79 5.83
C CYS A 399 -10.16 -6.58 6.00
N ALA A 400 -10.93 -6.68 4.92
CA ALA A 400 -12.38 -6.54 4.96
C ALA A 400 -13.05 -7.61 5.84
N VAL A 401 -12.66 -8.88 5.66
CA VAL A 401 -13.19 -10.01 6.47
C VAL A 401 -12.78 -9.86 7.93
N SER A 402 -11.51 -9.53 8.20
CA SER A 402 -10.99 -9.35 9.55
C SER A 402 -11.69 -8.20 10.30
N GLY A 403 -11.94 -7.08 9.62
CA GLY A 403 -12.69 -5.94 10.18
C GLY A 403 -14.14 -6.32 10.56
N TYR A 404 -14.82 -7.10 9.72
CA TYR A 404 -16.16 -7.60 10.05
C TYR A 404 -16.16 -8.59 11.22
N VAL A 405 -15.17 -9.48 11.31
CA VAL A 405 -14.98 -10.37 12.46
C VAL A 405 -14.70 -9.59 13.75
N LEU A 406 -13.97 -8.48 13.66
CA LEU A 406 -13.73 -7.55 14.75
C LEU A 406 -14.98 -6.76 15.16
N GLY A 407 -15.99 -6.70 14.27
CA GLY A 407 -17.26 -6.00 14.49
C GLY A 407 -17.17 -4.50 14.25
N VAL A 408 -16.38 -4.07 13.28
CA VAL A 408 -16.25 -2.65 12.87
C VAL A 408 -16.63 -2.48 11.39
N ASN A 409 -16.88 -1.22 10.97
CA ASN A 409 -17.01 -0.90 9.55
C ASN A 409 -15.61 -0.76 8.92
N PRO A 410 -15.16 -1.68 8.03
CA PRO A 410 -13.81 -1.62 7.49
C PRO A 410 -13.60 -0.52 6.44
N PHE A 411 -14.62 0.17 5.98
CA PHE A 411 -14.55 1.01 4.78
C PHE A 411 -14.66 2.52 5.04
N ASN A 412 -15.15 2.97 6.21
CA ASN A 412 -15.15 4.38 6.59
C ASN A 412 -13.86 4.77 7.36
N GLN A 413 -13.67 6.06 7.65
CA GLN A 413 -12.54 6.60 8.44
C GLN A 413 -12.96 7.87 9.22
N PRO A 414 -13.89 7.76 10.20
CA PRO A 414 -14.40 8.94 10.90
C PRO A 414 -13.33 9.64 11.77
N GLY A 415 -12.31 8.92 12.22
CA GLY A 415 -11.29 9.45 13.13
C GLY A 415 -10.40 10.56 12.56
N VAL A 416 -10.32 10.69 11.24
CA VAL A 416 -9.47 11.71 10.60
C VAL A 416 -10.14 13.08 10.45
N GLU A 417 -11.43 13.21 10.72
CA GLU A 417 -12.17 14.46 10.51
C GLU A 417 -11.83 15.52 11.56
N SER A 418 -11.52 15.12 12.79
CA SER A 418 -11.23 16.05 13.89
C SER A 418 -9.97 16.89 13.61
N TYR A 419 -8.85 16.27 13.21
CA TYR A 419 -7.62 17.02 12.96
C TYR A 419 -7.75 17.94 11.74
N LYS A 420 -8.49 17.53 10.71
CA LYS A 420 -8.74 18.35 9.52
C LYS A 420 -9.53 19.61 9.88
N SER A 421 -10.61 19.45 10.66
CA SER A 421 -11.39 20.59 11.18
C SER A 421 -10.52 21.56 11.99
N ASN A 422 -9.69 21.05 12.90
CA ASN A 422 -8.77 21.86 13.68
C ASN A 422 -7.76 22.61 12.79
N MET A 423 -7.17 21.93 11.81
CA MET A 423 -6.25 22.56 10.86
C MET A 423 -6.93 23.68 10.05
N PHE A 424 -8.14 23.45 9.55
CA PHE A 424 -8.89 24.48 8.81
C PHE A 424 -9.21 25.69 9.68
N ALA A 425 -9.61 25.47 10.94
CA ALA A 425 -9.87 26.53 11.88
C ALA A 425 -8.61 27.36 12.17
N LEU A 426 -7.50 26.71 12.50
CA LEU A 426 -6.22 27.38 12.78
C LEU A 426 -5.66 28.15 11.59
N LEU A 427 -5.87 27.64 10.37
CA LEU A 427 -5.52 28.34 9.13
C LEU A 427 -6.45 29.50 8.79
N GLY A 428 -7.53 29.72 9.55
CA GLY A 428 -8.48 30.80 9.32
C GLY A 428 -9.38 30.57 8.11
N LYS A 429 -9.73 29.34 7.81
CA LYS A 429 -10.68 29.03 6.72
C LYS A 429 -12.03 29.70 7.02
N PRO A 430 -12.66 30.40 6.05
CA PRO A 430 -13.98 31.02 6.25
C PRO A 430 -15.01 30.03 6.79
N GLY A 431 -15.78 30.43 7.79
CA GLY A 431 -16.77 29.62 8.50
C GLY A 431 -16.23 28.85 9.71
N TYR A 432 -14.96 29.03 10.07
CA TYR A 432 -14.32 28.40 11.25
C TYR A 432 -13.88 29.40 12.31
N GLU A 433 -14.33 30.66 12.28
CA GLU A 433 -13.86 31.77 13.13
C GLU A 433 -14.02 31.46 14.65
N GLY A 434 -15.18 30.94 15.03
CA GLY A 434 -15.44 30.58 16.45
C GLY A 434 -14.57 29.42 16.93
N ALA A 435 -14.34 28.41 16.06
CA ALA A 435 -13.49 27.29 16.36
C ALA A 435 -12.00 27.69 16.45
N LYS A 436 -11.56 28.66 15.63
CA LYS A 436 -10.19 29.20 15.67
C LYS A 436 -9.86 29.78 17.06
N ALA A 437 -10.68 30.71 17.55
CA ALA A 437 -10.44 31.33 18.83
C ALA A 437 -10.41 30.33 20.00
N ALA A 438 -11.30 29.33 19.96
CA ALA A 438 -11.33 28.26 20.96
C ALA A 438 -10.07 27.36 20.92
N LEU A 439 -9.53 27.08 19.74
CA LEU A 439 -8.30 26.28 19.59
C LEU A 439 -7.05 27.07 19.97
N GLU A 440 -6.95 28.35 19.56
CA GLU A 440 -5.85 29.24 19.94
C GLU A 440 -5.76 29.39 21.45
N ALA A 441 -6.91 29.55 22.14
CA ALA A 441 -6.95 29.58 23.59
C ALA A 441 -6.47 28.30 24.29
N LYS A 442 -6.52 27.14 23.62
CA LYS A 442 -5.98 25.85 24.13
C LYS A 442 -4.49 25.67 23.84
N LEU A 443 -3.97 26.33 22.84
CA LEU A 443 -2.56 26.23 22.44
C LEU A 443 -1.66 27.17 23.26
N GLY A 444 -2.23 28.19 23.94
CA GLY A 444 -1.54 29.17 24.80
C GLY A 444 -1.21 30.43 24.05
#